data_6b0f2d6baf2327105c82c2645797588d
#
_entry.id   6b0f2d6baf2327105c82c2645797588d
#
_cell.length_a   1.000
_cell.length_b   1.000
_cell.length_c   1.000
_cell.angle_alpha   90.00
_cell.angle_beta   90.00
_cell.angle_gamma   90.00
#
_symmetry.space_group_name_H-M   'P 1'
#
loop_
_entity.id
_entity.type
_entity.pdbx_description
1 polymer ?
#
loop_
_entity_poly.entity_id
_entity_poly.type
_entity_poly.pdbx_seq_one_letter_code
_entity_poly.pdbx_strand_id
1 'polypeptide(L)'
;MNQSIHSNSPTDSGLYEEGNDDLEEDFAHNGLPPGAQRQREIIKRAWPQLYDSKDSILFGSRKTSLNISTLHPEPHQIFRLWQIYMDNVDPLLKVTHTPTLQALIVDAISNLANIRPSLEALMFSIYCVAISTLADDHCLNLFGASKRNLLTGYHFACQQALLNCEILSTSDHDCLVALYLYLVGTLAM
;
A
#
# COMPACT_ATOMS: atom_id res chain seq x y z
N MET A 1 17.10 -70.31 27.04
CA MET A 1 15.71 -69.80 26.77
C MET A 1 15.65 -68.39 27.34
N ASN A 2 15.92 -67.41 26.53
CA ASN A 2 15.54 -66.01 26.79
C ASN A 2 15.81 -65.22 25.53
N GLN A 3 14.77 -64.78 24.89
CA GLN A 3 14.85 -63.94 23.75
C GLN A 3 14.74 -62.49 24.23
N SER A 4 15.76 -61.68 23.91
CA SER A 4 15.78 -60.25 24.11
C SER A 4 15.14 -59.57 22.90
N ILE A 5 14.11 -58.79 23.13
CA ILE A 5 13.45 -58.00 22.11
C ILE A 5 14.06 -56.61 22.18
N HIS A 6 14.78 -56.22 21.12
CA HIS A 6 15.21 -54.84 20.91
C HIS A 6 14.05 -54.03 20.28
N SER A 7 13.61 -53.02 20.97
CA SER A 7 12.72 -51.98 20.45
C SER A 7 13.55 -50.84 19.89
N ASN A 8 13.61 -50.69 18.58
CA ASN A 8 14.12 -49.53 17.88
C ASN A 8 13.00 -48.49 17.77
N SER A 9 13.21 -47.34 18.34
CA SER A 9 12.40 -46.15 18.07
C SER A 9 12.95 -45.45 16.82
N PRO A 10 12.14 -45.08 15.83
CA PRO A 10 12.57 -44.21 14.76
C PRO A 10 12.44 -42.76 15.23
N THR A 11 13.54 -42.01 15.15
CA THR A 11 13.59 -40.57 15.23
C THR A 11 12.90 -39.97 14.01
N ASP A 12 11.73 -39.38 14.23
CA ASP A 12 10.99 -38.61 13.25
C ASP A 12 11.63 -37.22 13.17
N SER A 13 12.50 -37.03 12.17
CA SER A 13 13.00 -35.72 11.76
C SER A 13 12.00 -35.18 10.73
N GLY A 14 10.97 -34.47 11.24
CA GLY A 14 10.05 -33.72 10.40
C GLY A 14 10.80 -32.59 9.69
N LEU A 15 11.11 -32.82 8.42
CA LEU A 15 11.40 -31.78 7.44
C LEU A 15 10.11 -30.97 7.26
N TYR A 16 10.14 -29.75 7.76
CA TYR A 16 9.18 -28.74 7.29
C TYR A 16 9.60 -28.35 5.87
N GLU A 17 8.96 -28.94 4.87
CA GLU A 17 8.97 -28.40 3.52
C GLU A 17 8.34 -27.01 3.60
N GLU A 18 9.17 -25.98 3.44
CA GLU A 18 8.73 -24.66 3.03
C GLU A 18 8.05 -24.83 1.67
N GLY A 19 6.73 -24.88 1.68
CA GLY A 19 5.93 -24.75 0.49
C GLY A 19 6.21 -23.36 -0.09
N ASN A 20 7.10 -23.33 -1.07
CA ASN A 20 7.16 -22.26 -2.05
C ASN A 20 5.82 -22.34 -2.78
N ASP A 21 4.83 -21.60 -2.32
CA ASP A 21 3.62 -21.35 -3.06
C ASP A 21 4.02 -20.60 -4.33
N ASP A 22 4.15 -21.37 -5.39
CA ASP A 22 4.21 -20.91 -6.78
C ASP A 22 2.89 -20.20 -7.12
N LEU A 23 2.73 -18.96 -6.62
CA LEU A 23 1.67 -18.06 -7.04
C LEU A 23 2.04 -17.30 -8.34
N GLU A 24 2.90 -17.88 -9.15
CA GLU A 24 3.40 -17.22 -10.36
C GLU A 24 2.67 -17.56 -11.66
N GLU A 25 1.67 -18.43 -11.68
CA GLU A 25 1.06 -18.78 -12.96
C GLU A 25 -0.46 -18.72 -12.96
N ASP A 26 -1.07 -17.54 -12.90
CA ASP A 26 -2.41 -17.34 -13.52
C ASP A 26 -2.80 -15.89 -13.75
N PHE A 27 -1.88 -15.02 -14.12
CA PHE A 27 -2.25 -13.71 -14.68
C PHE A 27 -1.97 -13.65 -16.17
N ALA A 28 -2.76 -14.47 -16.89
CA ALA A 28 -2.83 -14.42 -18.34
C ALA A 28 -3.06 -13.00 -18.85
N HIS A 29 -2.25 -12.63 -19.79
CA HIS A 29 -2.35 -11.59 -20.79
C HIS A 29 -3.80 -11.29 -21.22
N ASN A 30 -4.50 -10.38 -20.55
CA ASN A 30 -5.68 -9.75 -21.14
C ASN A 30 -5.97 -8.39 -20.49
N GLY A 31 -5.67 -7.34 -21.25
CA GLY A 31 -6.55 -6.17 -21.28
C GLY A 31 -6.51 -5.19 -20.10
N LEU A 32 -5.47 -5.14 -19.25
CA LEU A 32 -5.37 -4.04 -18.30
C LEU A 32 -5.04 -2.73 -19.02
N PRO A 33 -5.68 -1.61 -18.62
CA PRO A 33 -5.36 -0.31 -19.19
C PRO A 33 -3.88 0.02 -19.00
N PRO A 34 -3.26 0.76 -19.94
CA PRO A 34 -1.81 1.03 -19.96
C PRO A 34 -1.26 1.62 -18.65
N GLY A 35 -2.07 2.39 -17.92
CA GLY A 35 -1.71 2.94 -16.61
C GLY A 35 -1.53 1.88 -15.53
N ALA A 36 -2.39 0.88 -15.50
CA ALA A 36 -2.32 -0.20 -14.51
C ALA A 36 -1.14 -1.16 -14.77
N GLN A 37 -0.76 -1.36 -16.03
CA GLN A 37 0.42 -2.13 -16.40
C GLN A 37 1.71 -1.43 -15.95
N ARG A 38 1.81 -0.12 -16.19
CA ARG A 38 2.95 0.69 -15.78
C ARG A 38 3.12 0.72 -14.25
N GLN A 39 2.03 0.83 -13.54
CA GLN A 39 2.00 0.79 -12.08
C GLN A 39 2.47 -0.57 -11.53
N ARG A 40 2.06 -1.67 -12.15
CA ARG A 40 2.53 -3.03 -11.81
C ARG A 40 4.03 -3.22 -12.04
N GLU A 41 4.58 -2.73 -13.14
CA GLU A 41 6.00 -2.86 -13.43
C GLU A 41 6.87 -2.06 -12.44
N ILE A 42 6.43 -0.87 -12.05
CA ILE A 42 7.12 -0.05 -11.05
C ILE A 42 7.11 -0.75 -9.69
N ILE A 43 5.96 -1.31 -9.30
CA ILE A 43 5.81 -2.06 -8.05
C ILE A 43 6.68 -3.32 -8.08
N LYS A 44 6.65 -4.11 -9.16
CA LYS A 44 7.49 -5.32 -9.29
C LYS A 44 8.99 -5.03 -9.18
N ARG A 45 9.46 -3.90 -9.71
CA ARG A 45 10.87 -3.48 -9.58
C ARG A 45 11.24 -3.00 -8.18
N ALA A 46 10.31 -2.35 -7.49
CA ALA A 46 10.54 -1.82 -6.17
C ALA A 46 10.35 -2.86 -5.05
N TRP A 47 9.54 -3.89 -5.29
CA TRP A 47 9.16 -4.92 -4.32
C TRP A 47 10.32 -5.67 -3.67
N PRO A 48 11.36 -6.15 -4.42
CA PRO A 48 12.49 -6.85 -3.79
C PRO A 48 13.30 -5.97 -2.85
N GLN A 49 13.33 -4.65 -3.08
CA GLN A 49 14.05 -3.71 -2.24
C GLN A 49 13.32 -3.39 -0.92
N LEU A 50 12.00 -3.65 -0.88
CA LEU A 50 11.15 -3.45 0.29
C LEU A 50 11.15 -4.62 1.24
N TYR A 51 11.21 -5.84 0.72
CA TYR A 51 11.16 -7.05 1.57
C TYR A 51 12.36 -7.17 2.50
N ASP A 52 13.48 -6.53 2.12
CA ASP A 52 14.72 -6.54 2.90
C ASP A 52 14.72 -5.52 4.06
N SER A 53 13.64 -4.74 4.24
CA SER A 53 13.59 -3.70 5.27
C SER A 53 12.23 -3.60 5.96
N LYS A 54 11.83 -4.67 6.66
CA LYS A 54 10.62 -4.67 7.52
C LYS A 54 10.62 -3.56 8.59
N ASP A 55 11.77 -2.96 8.85
CA ASP A 55 11.96 -1.93 9.87
C ASP A 55 12.19 -0.53 9.32
N SER A 56 12.00 -0.29 8.02
CA SER A 56 12.43 0.95 7.36
C SER A 56 11.66 2.20 7.81
N ILE A 57 10.41 2.07 8.24
CA ILE A 57 9.64 3.23 8.74
C ILE A 57 10.13 3.69 10.10
N LEU A 58 10.50 2.75 10.97
CA LEU A 58 10.91 3.08 12.35
C LEU A 58 12.41 3.29 12.50
N PHE A 59 13.23 2.62 11.68
CA PHE A 59 14.69 2.60 11.84
C PHE A 59 15.48 2.86 10.56
N GLY A 60 14.81 3.02 9.42
CA GLY A 60 15.44 3.07 8.11
C GLY A 60 15.96 4.44 7.73
N SER A 61 17.24 4.64 7.89
CA SER A 61 17.99 5.76 7.31
C SER A 61 18.27 5.53 5.81
N ARG A 62 17.25 5.38 4.97
CA ARG A 62 17.45 5.43 3.51
C ARG A 62 17.12 6.81 3.00
N LYS A 63 18.16 7.63 2.83
CA LYS A 63 18.10 8.96 2.18
C LYS A 63 17.87 8.89 0.65
N THR A 64 17.17 7.90 0.16
CA THR A 64 16.83 7.79 -1.26
C THR A 64 15.39 8.24 -1.42
N SER A 65 15.21 9.54 -1.64
CA SER A 65 13.91 10.08 -2.06
C SER A 65 13.53 9.42 -3.39
N LEU A 66 12.52 8.56 -3.38
CA LEU A 66 11.96 7.97 -4.58
C LEU A 66 10.88 8.88 -5.15
N ASN A 67 10.94 9.12 -6.45
CA ASN A 67 9.85 9.82 -7.13
C ASN A 67 8.65 8.88 -7.28
N ILE A 68 7.64 9.09 -6.45
CA ILE A 68 6.40 8.31 -6.42
C ILE A 68 5.24 8.98 -7.16
N SER A 69 5.45 10.16 -7.73
CA SER A 69 4.41 10.93 -8.44
C SER A 69 3.81 10.15 -9.62
N THR A 70 4.56 9.19 -10.19
CA THR A 70 4.08 8.30 -11.25
C THR A 70 3.17 7.18 -10.77
N LEU A 71 3.03 6.99 -9.44
CA LEU A 71 2.17 5.99 -8.82
C LEU A 71 0.75 6.51 -8.55
N HIS A 72 0.53 7.81 -8.70
CA HIS A 72 -0.82 8.35 -8.62
C HIS A 72 -1.71 7.74 -9.70
N PRO A 73 -2.97 7.41 -9.36
CA PRO A 73 -3.94 6.99 -10.35
C PRO A 73 -4.34 8.15 -11.26
N GLU A 74 -5.12 7.86 -12.28
CA GLU A 74 -5.66 8.86 -13.20
C GLU A 74 -6.49 9.90 -12.45
N PRO A 75 -6.55 11.17 -12.89
CA PRO A 75 -7.26 12.25 -12.21
C PRO A 75 -8.69 11.91 -11.80
N HIS A 76 -9.45 11.26 -12.68
CA HIS A 76 -10.82 10.84 -12.39
C HIS A 76 -10.90 9.80 -11.27
N GLN A 77 -9.90 8.91 -11.16
CA GLN A 77 -9.80 7.91 -10.09
C GLN A 77 -9.42 8.58 -8.75
N ILE A 78 -8.56 9.61 -8.77
CA ILE A 78 -8.24 10.41 -7.58
C ILE A 78 -9.51 11.03 -6.99
N PHE A 79 -10.34 11.67 -7.83
CA PHE A 79 -11.62 12.22 -7.39
C PHE A 79 -12.56 11.15 -6.84
N ARG A 80 -12.59 9.97 -7.46
CA ARG A 80 -13.42 8.87 -6.99
C ARG A 80 -12.97 8.37 -5.62
N LEU A 81 -11.66 8.21 -5.42
CA LEU A 81 -11.08 7.82 -4.12
C LEU A 81 -11.37 8.87 -3.04
N TRP A 82 -11.26 10.16 -3.40
CA TRP A 82 -11.64 11.25 -2.51
C TRP A 82 -13.12 11.18 -2.09
N GLN A 83 -14.04 10.97 -3.02
CA GLN A 83 -15.46 10.81 -2.71
C GLN A 83 -15.70 9.63 -1.76
N ILE A 84 -15.08 8.47 -2.05
CA ILE A 84 -15.20 7.28 -1.19
C ILE A 84 -14.68 7.57 0.22
N TYR A 85 -13.55 8.28 0.33
CA TYR A 85 -13.02 8.72 1.62
C TYR A 85 -14.04 9.60 2.38
N MET A 86 -14.62 10.57 1.69
CA MET A 86 -15.61 11.48 2.27
C MET A 86 -16.88 10.78 2.74
N ASP A 87 -17.32 9.77 2.00
CA ASP A 87 -18.56 9.05 2.31
C ASP A 87 -18.37 8.00 3.41
N ASN A 88 -17.24 7.29 3.38
CA ASN A 88 -17.05 6.10 4.22
C ASN A 88 -16.13 6.33 5.43
N VAL A 89 -15.17 7.25 5.35
CA VAL A 89 -14.09 7.39 6.35
C VAL A 89 -14.18 8.71 7.12
N ASP A 90 -14.29 9.84 6.42
CA ASP A 90 -14.32 11.15 7.05
C ASP A 90 -15.40 11.32 8.12
N PRO A 91 -16.65 10.79 7.95
CA PRO A 91 -17.68 10.90 8.97
C PRO A 91 -17.32 10.22 10.31
N LEU A 92 -16.46 9.20 10.25
CA LEU A 92 -16.03 8.42 11.41
C LEU A 92 -14.81 9.02 12.10
N LEU A 93 -13.81 9.44 11.31
CA LEU A 93 -12.51 9.84 11.84
C LEU A 93 -12.38 11.36 12.07
N LYS A 94 -12.94 12.18 11.18
CA LYS A 94 -12.90 13.66 11.25
C LYS A 94 -11.50 14.27 11.50
N VAL A 95 -10.47 13.67 10.90
CA VAL A 95 -9.07 14.08 11.08
C VAL A 95 -8.60 15.10 10.05
N THR A 96 -9.41 15.37 9.01
CA THR A 96 -9.09 16.32 7.95
C THR A 96 -10.07 17.49 7.91
N HIS A 97 -9.58 18.66 7.52
CA HIS A 97 -10.46 19.79 7.21
C HIS A 97 -10.83 19.75 5.73
N THR A 98 -12.01 19.19 5.46
CA THR A 98 -12.49 18.86 4.11
C THR A 98 -12.38 20.00 3.10
N PRO A 99 -12.85 21.26 3.38
CA PRO A 99 -12.80 22.31 2.37
C PRO A 99 -11.37 22.68 1.94
N THR A 100 -10.45 22.74 2.90
CA THR A 100 -9.03 23.04 2.62
C THR A 100 -8.39 21.92 1.85
N LEU A 101 -8.58 20.67 2.28
CA LEU A 101 -7.95 19.51 1.65
C LEU A 101 -8.48 19.28 0.24
N GLN A 102 -9.78 19.46 0.01
CA GLN A 102 -10.36 19.38 -1.32
C GLN A 102 -9.72 20.37 -2.30
N ALA A 103 -9.52 21.62 -1.88
CA ALA A 103 -8.86 22.62 -2.72
C ALA A 103 -7.41 22.21 -3.05
N LEU A 104 -6.67 21.70 -2.06
CA LEU A 104 -5.28 21.22 -2.24
C LEU A 104 -5.20 20.01 -3.18
N ILE A 105 -6.16 19.07 -3.09
CA ILE A 105 -6.21 17.90 -3.99
C ILE A 105 -6.50 18.34 -5.44
N VAL A 106 -7.44 19.27 -5.64
CA VAL A 106 -7.76 19.80 -6.97
C VAL A 106 -6.53 20.48 -7.59
N ASP A 107 -5.81 21.26 -6.82
CA ASP A 107 -4.58 21.92 -7.27
C ASP A 107 -3.48 20.90 -7.58
N ALA A 108 -3.27 19.93 -6.69
CA ALA A 108 -2.29 18.85 -6.86
C ALA A 108 -2.52 18.01 -8.13
N ILE A 109 -3.78 17.72 -8.46
CA ILE A 109 -4.12 16.97 -9.69
C ILE A 109 -3.65 17.70 -10.95
N SER A 110 -3.63 19.02 -10.93
CA SER A 110 -3.16 19.81 -12.06
C SER A 110 -1.65 19.71 -12.29
N ASN A 111 -0.87 19.34 -11.25
CA ASN A 111 0.59 19.21 -11.33
C ASN A 111 1.10 18.14 -10.36
N LEU A 112 0.81 16.87 -10.66
CA LEU A 112 1.20 15.73 -9.83
C LEU A 112 2.73 15.59 -9.67
N ALA A 113 3.52 16.12 -10.59
CA ALA A 113 4.97 16.04 -10.51
C ALA A 113 5.60 16.97 -9.46
N ASN A 114 4.85 17.93 -8.95
CA ASN A 114 5.36 18.96 -8.02
C ASN A 114 4.48 19.11 -6.76
N ILE A 115 3.99 17.99 -6.24
CA ILE A 115 3.20 17.98 -4.99
C ILE A 115 4.15 18.09 -3.80
N ARG A 116 3.72 18.79 -2.75
CA ARG A 116 4.44 18.80 -1.46
C ARG A 116 4.48 17.38 -0.89
N PRO A 117 5.64 16.91 -0.37
CA PRO A 117 5.76 15.55 0.17
C PRO A 117 4.71 15.19 1.23
N SER A 118 4.35 16.14 2.11
CA SER A 118 3.33 15.93 3.13
C SER A 118 1.93 15.73 2.54
N LEU A 119 1.56 16.50 1.53
CA LEU A 119 0.29 16.32 0.82
C LEU A 119 0.27 15.03 0.01
N GLU A 120 1.38 14.67 -0.63
CA GLU A 120 1.52 13.41 -1.36
C GLU A 120 1.33 12.20 -0.44
N ALA A 121 1.93 12.22 0.76
CA ALA A 121 1.75 11.20 1.79
C ALA A 121 0.27 11.12 2.23
N LEU A 122 -0.37 12.27 2.45
CA LEU A 122 -1.77 12.34 2.83
C LEU A 122 -2.69 11.78 1.72
N MET A 123 -2.43 12.11 0.47
CA MET A 123 -3.21 11.58 -0.67
C MET A 123 -3.10 10.07 -0.76
N PHE A 124 -1.90 9.48 -0.68
CA PHE A 124 -1.75 8.02 -0.71
C PHE A 124 -2.39 7.32 0.49
N SER A 125 -2.33 7.90 1.68
CA SER A 125 -3.00 7.34 2.86
C SER A 125 -4.53 7.37 2.71
N ILE A 126 -5.09 8.42 2.12
CA ILE A 126 -6.52 8.52 1.78
C ILE A 126 -6.90 7.41 0.78
N TYR A 127 -6.07 7.14 -0.25
CA TYR A 127 -6.34 6.05 -1.20
C TYR A 127 -6.38 4.69 -0.49
N CYS A 128 -5.44 4.42 0.41
CA CYS A 128 -5.40 3.19 1.18
C CYS A 128 -6.70 2.98 1.98
N VAL A 129 -7.09 3.96 2.80
CA VAL A 129 -8.28 3.82 3.64
C VAL A 129 -9.57 3.82 2.82
N ALA A 130 -9.65 4.56 1.72
CA ALA A 130 -10.80 4.52 0.82
C ALA A 130 -10.98 3.13 0.20
N ILE A 131 -9.92 2.53 -0.36
CA ILE A 131 -9.96 1.19 -0.93
C ILE A 131 -10.26 0.12 0.14
N SER A 132 -9.77 0.28 1.38
CA SER A 132 -10.04 -0.67 2.45
C SER A 132 -11.53 -0.80 2.76
N THR A 133 -12.33 0.25 2.54
CA THR A 133 -13.79 0.25 2.77
C THR A 133 -14.60 -0.42 1.66
N LEU A 134 -14.01 -0.70 0.51
CA LEU A 134 -14.70 -1.28 -0.64
C LEU A 134 -14.65 -2.80 -0.63
N ALA A 135 -15.65 -3.42 -1.27
CA ALA A 135 -15.61 -4.82 -1.65
C ALA A 135 -14.74 -5.03 -2.91
N ASP A 136 -14.24 -6.24 -3.13
CA ASP A 136 -13.35 -6.55 -4.26
C ASP A 136 -14.01 -6.28 -5.62
N ASP A 137 -15.29 -6.66 -5.78
CA ASP A 137 -16.08 -6.41 -7.00
C ASP A 137 -16.19 -4.92 -7.32
N HIS A 138 -16.34 -4.07 -6.30
CA HIS A 138 -16.38 -2.62 -6.49
C HIS A 138 -15.01 -2.10 -6.94
N CYS A 139 -13.91 -2.63 -6.40
CA CYS A 139 -12.57 -2.26 -6.84
C CYS A 139 -12.32 -2.62 -8.29
N LEU A 140 -12.71 -3.82 -8.72
CA LEU A 140 -12.61 -4.26 -10.11
C LEU A 140 -13.41 -3.36 -11.06
N ASN A 141 -14.66 -3.04 -10.69
CA ASN A 141 -15.53 -2.22 -11.53
C ASN A 141 -15.08 -0.75 -11.64
N LEU A 142 -14.58 -0.16 -10.54
CA LEU A 142 -14.23 1.26 -10.50
C LEU A 142 -12.80 1.55 -10.95
N PHE A 143 -11.87 0.63 -10.67
CA PHE A 143 -10.43 0.85 -10.84
C PHE A 143 -9.77 -0.16 -11.77
N GLY A 144 -10.49 -1.20 -12.20
CA GLY A 144 -9.97 -2.24 -13.10
C GLY A 144 -8.92 -3.15 -12.46
N ALA A 145 -8.83 -3.20 -11.14
CA ALA A 145 -7.87 -4.02 -10.40
C ALA A 145 -8.48 -4.57 -9.11
N SER A 146 -7.97 -5.71 -8.65
CA SER A 146 -8.42 -6.30 -7.38
C SER A 146 -8.05 -5.39 -6.20
N LYS A 147 -8.87 -5.43 -5.15
CA LYS A 147 -8.63 -4.70 -3.90
C LYS A 147 -7.21 -4.93 -3.36
N ARG A 148 -6.77 -6.19 -3.35
CA ARG A 148 -5.43 -6.58 -2.88
C ARG A 148 -4.32 -5.87 -3.66
N ASN A 149 -4.42 -5.84 -4.99
CA ASN A 149 -3.41 -5.19 -5.85
C ASN A 149 -3.36 -3.68 -5.61
N LEU A 150 -4.54 -3.04 -5.50
CA LEU A 150 -4.64 -1.60 -5.21
C LEU A 150 -4.04 -1.26 -3.85
N LEU A 151 -4.42 -2.00 -2.80
CA LEU A 151 -3.88 -1.80 -1.46
C LEU A 151 -2.37 -1.98 -1.42
N THR A 152 -1.85 -3.06 -2.00
CA THR A 152 -0.41 -3.30 -2.07
C THR A 152 0.33 -2.13 -2.70
N GLY A 153 -0.17 -1.61 -3.84
CA GLY A 153 0.44 -0.48 -4.52
C GLY A 153 0.37 0.82 -3.73
N TYR A 154 -0.79 1.15 -3.19
CA TYR A 154 -0.96 2.39 -2.45
C TYR A 154 -0.28 2.36 -1.08
N HIS A 155 -0.25 1.22 -0.39
CA HIS A 155 0.55 1.08 0.83
C HIS A 155 2.03 1.31 0.59
N PHE A 156 2.58 0.72 -0.47
CA PHE A 156 3.95 0.98 -0.86
C PHE A 156 4.21 2.46 -1.10
N ALA A 157 3.37 3.10 -1.94
CA ALA A 157 3.51 4.51 -2.25
C ALA A 157 3.38 5.39 -1.00
N CYS A 158 2.44 5.07 -0.10
CA CYS A 158 2.26 5.77 1.16
C CYS A 158 3.49 5.67 2.07
N GLN A 159 4.08 4.47 2.20
CA GLN A 159 5.32 4.29 2.97
C GLN A 159 6.46 5.15 2.42
N GLN A 160 6.65 5.15 1.09
CA GLN A 160 7.68 5.98 0.47
C GLN A 160 7.40 7.48 0.64
N ALA A 161 6.14 7.91 0.53
CA ALA A 161 5.75 9.30 0.77
C ALA A 161 6.04 9.73 2.21
N LEU A 162 5.71 8.89 3.20
CA LEU A 162 5.99 9.13 4.61
C LEU A 162 7.50 9.23 4.88
N LEU A 163 8.31 8.41 4.21
CA LEU A 163 9.77 8.51 4.29
C LEU A 163 10.29 9.80 3.63
N ASN A 164 9.73 10.18 2.48
CA ASN A 164 10.10 11.41 1.78
C ASN A 164 9.78 12.68 2.58
N CYS A 165 8.74 12.67 3.41
CA CYS A 165 8.42 13.80 4.30
C CYS A 165 9.10 13.72 5.67
N GLU A 166 10.05 12.80 5.87
CA GLU A 166 10.81 12.65 7.11
C GLU A 166 9.89 12.56 8.35
N ILE A 167 8.89 11.68 8.30
CA ILE A 167 7.80 11.58 9.29
C ILE A 167 8.27 11.57 10.75
N LEU A 168 9.45 11.04 11.04
CA LEU A 168 9.98 10.98 12.41
C LEU A 168 10.59 12.31 12.90
N SER A 169 10.88 13.24 12.01
CA SER A 169 11.50 14.53 12.34
C SER A 169 10.62 15.75 12.00
N THR A 170 9.48 15.52 11.32
CA THR A 170 8.59 16.59 10.91
C THR A 170 7.55 16.92 11.98
N SER A 171 7.15 18.19 12.06
CA SER A 171 5.98 18.66 12.80
C SER A 171 4.82 19.03 11.87
N ASP A 172 4.90 18.65 10.59
CA ASP A 172 3.85 18.93 9.60
C ASP A 172 2.59 18.12 9.93
N HIS A 173 1.48 18.83 10.11
CA HIS A 173 0.18 18.23 10.46
C HIS A 173 -0.29 17.23 9.40
N ASP A 174 -0.10 17.53 8.11
CA ASP A 174 -0.54 16.67 7.02
C ASP A 174 0.23 15.32 7.03
N CYS A 175 1.52 15.35 7.37
CA CYS A 175 2.31 14.14 7.57
C CYS A 175 1.81 13.28 8.74
N LEU A 176 1.46 13.91 9.86
CA LEU A 176 0.95 13.19 11.04
C LEU A 176 -0.41 12.57 10.75
N VAL A 177 -1.29 13.28 10.05
CA VAL A 177 -2.59 12.74 9.61
C VAL A 177 -2.39 11.61 8.61
N ALA A 178 -1.44 11.74 7.69
CA ALA A 178 -1.10 10.68 6.75
C ALA A 178 -0.65 9.40 7.47
N LEU A 179 0.24 9.52 8.46
CA LEU A 179 0.67 8.38 9.28
C LEU A 179 -0.51 7.74 10.03
N TYR A 180 -1.36 8.55 10.64
CA TYR A 180 -2.54 8.05 11.35
C TYR A 180 -3.45 7.25 10.40
N LEU A 181 -3.81 7.81 9.24
CA LEU A 181 -4.65 7.12 8.26
C LEU A 181 -3.97 5.85 7.70
N TYR A 182 -2.65 5.90 7.48
CA TYR A 182 -1.89 4.73 7.07
C TYR A 182 -2.01 3.58 8.08
N LEU A 183 -1.85 3.88 9.38
CA LEU A 183 -1.98 2.89 10.45
C LEU A 183 -3.41 2.34 10.54
N VAL A 184 -4.43 3.19 10.42
CA VAL A 184 -5.84 2.76 10.38
C VAL A 184 -6.09 1.83 9.18
N GLY A 185 -5.58 2.19 8.00
CA GLY A 185 -5.71 1.38 6.79
C GLY A 185 -5.02 0.02 6.91
N THR A 186 -3.87 -0.06 7.58
CA THR A 186 -3.14 -1.32 7.81
C THR A 186 -3.85 -2.25 8.78
N LEU A 187 -4.53 -1.71 9.79
CA LEU A 187 -5.29 -2.50 10.76
C LEU A 187 -6.60 -3.06 10.18
N ALA A 188 -7.10 -2.47 9.09
CA ALA A 188 -8.33 -2.88 8.42
C ALA A 188 -8.11 -3.96 7.33
N MET A 189 -6.88 -4.42 7.13
CA MET A 189 -6.50 -5.49 6.19
C MET A 189 -6.54 -6.86 6.85
#